data_dae54c80fcb1b6658594dc606207f661
#
_entry.id   dae54c80fcb1b6658594dc606207f661
#
_cell.length_a   1.000
_cell.length_b   1.000
_cell.length_c   1.000
_cell.angle_alpha   90.00
_cell.angle_beta   90.00
_cell.angle_gamma   90.00
#
_symmetry.space_group_name_H-M   'P 1'
#
loop_
_entity.id
_entity.type
_entity.pdbx_description
1 polymer ?
#
loop_
_entity_poly.entity_id
_entity_poly.type
_entity_poly.pdbx_seq_one_letter_code
_entity_poly.pdbx_strand_id
1 'polypeptide(L)' 'MKSQDIISKLEGKGIKPTANRILVMKALAEAETPQSLSRLERKMVSMDKSSIFRALTLFLEHDVVHAFEDGKGILNDE' A
#
# COMPACT_ATOMS: atom_id res chain seq x y z
N MET A 1 -8.07 2.21 9.39
CA MET A 1 -6.76 2.33 10.07
C MET A 1 -6.36 3.78 10.18
N LYS A 2 -5.98 4.22 11.35
CA LYS A 2 -5.58 5.61 11.58
C LYS A 2 -4.17 5.88 11.06
N SER A 3 -3.87 7.12 10.68
CA SER A 3 -2.55 7.48 10.16
C SER A 3 -1.43 7.11 11.14
N GLN A 4 -1.66 7.27 12.43
CA GLN A 4 -0.67 6.92 13.45
C GLN A 4 -0.34 5.43 13.42
N ASP A 5 -1.34 4.58 13.25
CA ASP A 5 -1.15 3.14 13.17
C ASP A 5 -0.38 2.76 11.91
N ILE A 6 -0.65 3.46 10.80
CA ILE A 6 0.05 3.24 9.54
C ILE A 6 1.52 3.63 9.69
N ILE A 7 1.80 4.76 10.30
CA ILE A 7 3.16 5.22 10.55
C ILE A 7 3.93 4.18 11.37
N SER A 8 3.33 3.72 12.47
CA SER A 8 3.94 2.71 13.33
C SER A 8 4.21 1.41 12.57
N LYS A 9 3.28 0.97 11.76
CA LYS A 9 3.43 -0.25 10.96
C LYS A 9 4.59 -0.13 9.97
N LEU A 10 4.68 0.98 9.26
CA LEU A 10 5.75 1.20 8.30
C LEU A 10 7.11 1.26 8.98
N GLU A 11 7.21 1.99 10.07
CA GLU A 11 8.46 2.10 10.83
C GLU A 11 8.88 0.74 11.38
N GLY A 12 7.94 -0.04 11.88
CA GLY A 12 8.21 -1.39 12.36
C GLY A 12 8.72 -2.33 11.29
N LYS A 13 8.43 -2.05 10.03
CA LYS A 13 8.93 -2.83 8.89
C LYS A 13 10.18 -2.21 8.24
N GLY A 14 10.74 -1.17 8.85
CA GLY A 14 11.93 -0.52 8.33
C GLY A 14 11.68 0.42 7.16
N ILE A 15 10.46 0.91 7.02
CA ILE A 15 10.07 1.81 5.93
C ILE A 15 9.82 3.20 6.47
N LYS A 16 10.44 4.20 5.85
CA LYS A 16 10.20 5.59 6.21
C LYS A 16 8.77 6.00 5.80
N PRO A 17 7.95 6.51 6.73
CA PRO A 17 6.56 6.87 6.43
C PRO A 17 6.46 8.23 5.73
N THR A 18 6.58 8.23 4.42
CA THR A 18 6.36 9.42 3.61
C THR A 18 4.86 9.59 3.36
N ALA A 19 4.44 10.80 2.96
CA ALA A 19 3.04 11.09 2.68
C ALA A 19 2.47 10.13 1.64
N ASN A 20 3.19 9.89 0.55
CA ASN A 20 2.74 8.97 -0.50
C ASN A 20 2.56 7.54 0.02
N ARG A 21 3.50 7.07 0.82
CA ARG A 21 3.45 5.72 1.38
C ARG A 21 2.29 5.56 2.36
N ILE A 22 2.04 6.58 3.17
CA ILE A 22 0.91 6.58 4.10
C ILE A 22 -0.40 6.53 3.33
N LEU A 23 -0.55 7.33 2.28
CA LEU A 23 -1.78 7.35 1.48
C LEU A 23 -2.04 6.01 0.79
N VAL A 24 -1.02 5.39 0.21
CA VAL A 24 -1.16 4.09 -0.44
C VAL A 24 -1.54 3.02 0.58
N MET A 25 -0.86 3.00 1.72
CA MET A 25 -1.15 2.03 2.78
C MET A 25 -2.56 2.21 3.31
N LYS A 26 -3.00 3.45 3.49
CA LYS A 26 -4.35 3.74 3.96
C LYS A 26 -5.39 3.23 2.98
N ALA A 27 -5.18 3.43 1.69
CA ALA A 27 -6.09 2.94 0.65
C ALA A 27 -6.19 1.41 0.68
N LEU A 28 -5.07 0.72 0.87
CA LEU A 28 -5.05 -0.73 1.00
C LEU A 28 -5.75 -1.20 2.27
N ALA A 29 -5.53 -0.52 3.39
CA ALA A 29 -6.12 -0.91 4.67
C ALA A 29 -7.64 -0.71 4.71
N GLU A 30 -8.14 0.27 3.99
CA GLU A 30 -9.58 0.53 3.92
C GLU A 30 -10.31 -0.37 2.93
N ALA A 31 -9.59 -1.05 2.06
CA ALA A 31 -10.18 -1.94 1.08
C ALA A 31 -10.62 -3.25 1.73
N GLU A 32 -11.83 -3.69 1.43
CA GLU A 32 -12.34 -4.97 1.93
C GLU A 32 -11.85 -6.15 1.11
N THR A 33 -11.43 -5.88 -0.12
CA THR A 33 -10.96 -6.88 -1.06
C THR A 33 -9.56 -6.51 -1.54
N PRO A 34 -8.81 -7.49 -2.08
CA PRO A 34 -7.51 -7.19 -2.66
C PRO A 34 -7.61 -6.15 -3.77
N GLN A 35 -6.64 -5.26 -3.83
CA GLN A 35 -6.63 -4.17 -4.80
C GLN A 35 -5.59 -4.40 -5.86
N SER A 36 -5.99 -4.24 -7.12
CA SER A 36 -5.05 -4.22 -8.24
C SER A 36 -4.43 -2.82 -8.35
N LEU A 37 -3.32 -2.73 -9.04
CA LEU A 37 -2.69 -1.43 -9.32
C LEU A 37 -3.68 -0.49 -10.03
N SER A 38 -4.44 -1.02 -11.00
CA SER A 38 -5.43 -0.22 -11.72
C SER A 38 -6.48 0.38 -10.81
N ARG A 39 -6.95 -0.38 -9.82
CA ARG A 39 -7.93 0.10 -8.85
C ARG A 39 -7.35 1.18 -7.97
N LEU A 40 -6.12 1.01 -7.52
CA LEU A 40 -5.44 2.01 -6.70
C LEU A 40 -5.23 3.31 -7.48
N GLU A 41 -4.88 3.21 -8.75
CA GLU A 41 -4.73 4.38 -9.62
C GLU A 41 -6.02 5.16 -9.72
N ARG A 42 -7.16 4.48 -9.83
CA ARG A 42 -8.47 5.13 -9.89
C ARG A 42 -8.82 5.83 -8.58
N LYS A 43 -8.49 5.21 -7.46
CA LYS A 43 -8.76 5.80 -6.15
C LYS A 43 -7.87 6.98 -5.85
N MET A 44 -6.65 6.96 -6.37
CA MET A 44 -5.62 7.93 -6.04
C MET A 44 -5.25 8.77 -7.26
N VAL A 45 -6.26 9.38 -7.88
CA VAL A 45 -6.08 10.13 -9.13
C VAL A 45 -5.12 11.30 -9.01
N SER A 46 -4.89 11.81 -7.81
CA SER A 46 -3.97 12.91 -7.57
C SER A 46 -2.51 12.47 -7.41
N MET A 47 -2.27 11.16 -7.44
CA MET A 47 -0.94 10.60 -7.25
C MET A 47 -0.44 9.96 -8.54
N ASP A 48 0.83 10.17 -8.85
CA ASP A 48 1.45 9.55 -10.02
C ASP A 48 1.42 8.02 -9.92
N LYS A 49 1.15 7.39 -11.04
CA LYS A 49 1.21 5.95 -11.18
C LYS A 49 2.55 5.40 -10.71
N SER A 50 3.64 6.07 -11.06
CA SER A 50 4.99 5.66 -10.66
C SER A 50 5.16 5.68 -9.14
N SER A 51 4.60 6.68 -8.48
CA SER A 51 4.67 6.78 -7.02
C SER A 51 3.91 5.66 -6.35
N ILE A 52 2.73 5.32 -6.86
CA ILE A 52 1.93 4.20 -6.36
C ILE A 52 2.70 2.90 -6.53
N PHE A 53 3.24 2.67 -7.71
CA PHE A 53 3.99 1.46 -8.03
C PHE A 53 5.21 1.29 -7.12
N ARG A 54 5.96 2.37 -6.90
CA ARG A 54 7.13 2.34 -6.02
C ARG A 54 6.76 2.01 -4.58
N ALA A 55 5.67 2.60 -4.09
CA ALA A 55 5.21 2.31 -2.73
C ALA A 55 4.80 0.84 -2.59
N LEU A 56 4.05 0.33 -3.56
CA LEU A 56 3.63 -1.08 -3.55
C LEU A 56 4.81 -2.03 -3.61
N THR A 57 5.79 -1.73 -4.47
CA THR A 57 7.00 -2.57 -4.58
C THR A 57 7.73 -2.62 -3.24
N LEU A 58 7.88 -1.48 -2.59
CA LEU A 58 8.53 -1.42 -1.29
C LEU A 58 7.76 -2.20 -0.24
N PHE A 59 6.44 -2.09 -0.23
CA PHE A 59 5.59 -2.81 0.72
C PHE A 59 5.69 -4.32 0.52
N LEU A 60 5.75 -4.77 -0.72
CA LEU A 60 5.92 -6.20 -1.03
C LEU A 60 7.28 -6.70 -0.57
N GLU A 61 8.34 -5.92 -0.81
CA GLU A 61 9.70 -6.29 -0.41
C GLU A 61 9.87 -6.39 1.10
N HIS A 62 9.14 -5.57 1.85
CA HIS A 62 9.23 -5.52 3.31
C HIS A 62 8.10 -6.29 4.01
N ASP A 63 7.34 -7.09 3.27
CA ASP A 63 6.25 -7.92 3.81
C ASP A 63 5.17 -7.12 4.51
N VAL A 64 4.96 -5.87 4.12
CA VAL A 64 3.84 -5.06 4.64
C VAL A 64 2.54 -5.53 4.01
N VAL A 65 2.62 -5.93 2.74
CA VAL A 65 1.50 -6.49 1.97
C VAL A 65 2.00 -7.71 1.23
N HIS A 66 1.09 -8.49 0.67
CA HIS A 66 1.48 -9.59 -0.20
C HIS A 66 0.58 -9.65 -1.43
N ALA A 67 1.13 -10.11 -2.53
CA ALA A 67 0.39 -10.28 -3.76
C ALA A 67 -0.24 -11.68 -3.79
N PHE A 68 -1.40 -11.81 -4.42
CA PHE A 68 -1.95 -13.12 -4.71
C PHE A 68 -1.09 -13.83 -5.74
N GLU A 69 -1.09 -15.15 -5.70
CA GLU A 69 -0.33 -15.95 -6.64
C GLU A 69 -0.73 -15.70 -8.09
N ASP A 70 -1.98 -15.38 -8.34
CA ASP A 70 -2.48 -15.09 -9.68
C ASP A 70 -2.21 -13.64 -10.12
N GLY A 71 -1.60 -12.84 -9.26
CA GLY A 71 -1.25 -11.46 -9.56
C GLY A 71 -2.41 -10.49 -9.69
N LYS A 72 -3.62 -10.90 -9.32
CA LYS A 72 -4.81 -10.07 -9.51
C LYS A 72 -5.05 -9.04 -8.43
N GLY A 73 -4.36 -9.12 -7.30
CA GLY A 73 -4.59 -8.17 -6.24
C GLY A 73 -3.51 -8.20 -5.17
N ILE A 74 -3.59 -7.23 -4.27
CA ILE A 74 -2.65 -7.06 -3.17
C ILE A 74 -3.43 -6.98 -1.88
N LEU A 75 -3.03 -7.76 -0.88
CA LEU A 75 -3.62 -7.76 0.44
C LEU A 75 -2.71 -7.07 1.45
N ASN A 76 -3.35 -6.40 2.42
CA ASN A 76 -2.64 -5.91 3.58
C ASN A 76 -2.20 -7.10 4.43
N ASP A 77 -0.90 -7.17 4.71
CA ASP A 77 -0.29 -8.26 5.47
C ASP A 77 -0.33 -7.94 6.96
N GLU A 78 -1.36 -8.41 7.60
CA GLU A 78 -1.50 -8.23 9.05
C GLU A 78 -1.09 -9.44 9.83
#